data_b17febdb92ab73ea4779e06d69444c18
#
_entry.id   b17febdb92ab73ea4779e06d69444c18
#
_cell.length_a   1.000
_cell.length_b   1.000
_cell.length_c   1.000
_cell.angle_alpha   90.00
_cell.angle_beta   90.00
_cell.angle_gamma   90.00
#
_symmetry.space_group_name_H-M   'P 1'
#
loop_
_entity.id
_entity.type
_entity.pdbx_description
1 polymer ?
#
loop_
_entity_poly.entity_id
_entity_poly.type
_entity_poly.pdbx_seq_one_letter_code
_entity_poly.pdbx_strand_id
1 'polypeptide(L)'
;EQLTQAGWHVCDRQDIDLVNQYGNAVREVIMDAGHGRADYLLYVDKRAVGVIEAKPSGTTLTGVHWQSAMYAAGLPEAYRATAVLKDDRLPFIFEASGTETHYTNGFDPNPRTRKIFNFPQPETLARIARDAEANPDAPTWRARVHNMPPYDNYDLRPASKVAVGAIEASLSAQQHSR
;
A
#
# COMPACT_ATOMS: atom_id res chain seq x y z
N GLU A 1 -8.80 -8.31 15.06
CA GLU A 1 -9.66 -7.26 15.61
C GLU A 1 -9.55 -5.98 14.78
N GLN A 2 -8.38 -5.36 14.59
CA GLN A 2 -8.20 -4.12 13.81
C GLN A 2 -8.72 -4.23 12.37
N LEU A 3 -8.46 -5.34 11.68
CA LEU A 3 -8.96 -5.59 10.33
C LEU A 3 -10.49 -5.66 10.28
N THR A 4 -11.09 -6.39 11.22
CA THR A 4 -12.56 -6.51 11.31
C THR A 4 -13.20 -5.14 11.58
N GLN A 5 -12.60 -4.32 12.45
CA GLN A 5 -13.05 -2.95 12.70
C GLN A 5 -12.95 -2.06 11.46
N ALA A 6 -11.99 -2.32 10.58
CA ALA A 6 -11.84 -1.64 9.29
C ALA A 6 -12.73 -2.21 8.17
N GLY A 7 -13.63 -3.16 8.47
CA GLY A 7 -14.58 -3.71 7.52
C GLY A 7 -14.07 -4.91 6.71
N TRP A 8 -12.94 -5.50 7.09
CA TRP A 8 -12.41 -6.70 6.44
C TRP A 8 -13.07 -7.97 6.97
N HIS A 9 -13.47 -8.85 6.07
CA HIS A 9 -13.82 -10.24 6.39
C HIS A 9 -12.53 -11.04 6.59
N VAL A 10 -12.23 -11.38 7.84
CA VAL A 10 -11.01 -12.12 8.19
C VAL A 10 -11.35 -13.62 8.21
N CYS A 11 -10.73 -14.38 7.32
CA CYS A 11 -11.06 -15.80 7.12
C CYS A 11 -9.81 -16.65 6.85
N ASP A 12 -9.96 -17.95 6.94
CA ASP A 12 -8.99 -18.91 6.46
C ASP A 12 -9.19 -19.18 4.95
N ARG A 13 -8.19 -19.76 4.30
CA ARG A 13 -8.21 -19.97 2.84
C ARG A 13 -9.44 -20.73 2.33
N GLN A 14 -9.94 -21.69 3.10
CA GLN A 14 -11.10 -22.51 2.75
C GLN A 14 -12.43 -21.76 2.89
N ASP A 15 -12.45 -20.68 3.67
CA ASP A 15 -13.65 -19.92 4.02
C ASP A 15 -13.71 -18.57 3.24
N ILE A 16 -12.85 -18.40 2.24
CA ILE A 16 -12.83 -17.19 1.43
C ILE A 16 -14.14 -17.03 0.65
N ASP A 17 -14.78 -15.89 0.82
CA ASP A 17 -16.01 -15.53 0.11
C ASP A 17 -15.80 -14.30 -0.77
N LEU A 18 -15.40 -14.52 -2.01
CA LEU A 18 -15.19 -13.47 -3.00
C LEU A 18 -16.49 -13.00 -3.66
N VAL A 19 -17.63 -13.63 -3.34
CA VAL A 19 -18.93 -13.28 -3.95
C VAL A 19 -19.73 -12.33 -3.05
N ASN A 20 -19.84 -12.66 -1.75
CA ASN A 20 -20.65 -11.90 -0.83
C ASN A 20 -19.83 -10.91 0.02
N GLN A 21 -18.51 -11.09 0.12
CA GLN A 21 -17.62 -10.22 0.87
C GLN A 21 -16.76 -9.38 -0.07
N TYR A 22 -16.94 -8.06 0.02
CA TYR A 22 -16.20 -7.12 -0.81
C TYR A 22 -14.69 -7.08 -0.51
N GLY A 23 -14.33 -7.18 0.76
CA GLY A 23 -12.96 -7.22 1.25
C GLY A 23 -12.67 -8.45 2.10
N ASN A 24 -11.75 -9.29 1.68
CA ASN A 24 -11.30 -10.46 2.44
C ASN A 24 -9.83 -10.31 2.86
N ALA A 25 -9.54 -10.62 4.12
CA ALA A 25 -8.17 -10.77 4.65
C ALA A 25 -7.95 -12.25 4.96
N VAL A 26 -7.28 -12.94 4.05
CA VAL A 26 -7.08 -14.40 4.09
C VAL A 26 -5.79 -14.71 4.84
N ARG A 27 -5.89 -15.52 5.90
CA ARG A 27 -4.77 -15.86 6.78
C ARG A 27 -3.80 -16.82 6.13
N GLU A 28 -2.53 -16.68 6.51
CA GLU A 28 -1.47 -17.67 6.36
C GLU A 28 -1.30 -18.21 4.94
N VAL A 29 -1.27 -17.31 3.96
CA VAL A 29 -1.13 -17.68 2.57
C VAL A 29 0.32 -18.01 2.24
N ILE A 30 0.55 -19.23 1.77
CA ILE A 30 1.87 -19.68 1.30
C ILE A 30 2.17 -18.96 -0.02
N MET A 31 3.29 -18.28 -0.06
CA MET A 31 3.83 -17.61 -1.24
C MET A 31 4.68 -18.56 -2.06
N ASP A 32 5.13 -18.14 -3.25
CA ASP A 32 6.03 -18.94 -4.09
C ASP A 32 7.32 -19.30 -3.35
N ALA A 33 8.02 -20.33 -3.87
CA ALA A 33 9.24 -20.86 -3.28
C ALA A 33 10.27 -19.75 -3.02
N GLY A 34 10.76 -19.68 -1.78
CA GLY A 34 11.70 -18.66 -1.34
C GLY A 34 11.05 -17.38 -0.79
N HIS A 35 9.73 -17.21 -0.92
CA HIS A 35 9.00 -16.02 -0.44
C HIS A 35 8.27 -16.23 0.89
N GLY A 36 8.24 -17.46 1.42
CA GLY A 36 7.67 -17.75 2.74
C GLY A 36 6.15 -17.77 2.79
N ARG A 37 5.58 -17.28 3.89
CA ARG A 37 4.14 -17.27 4.17
C ARG A 37 3.75 -15.91 4.69
N ALA A 38 2.84 -15.24 3.99
CA ALA A 38 2.25 -13.98 4.46
C ALA A 38 1.20 -14.24 5.54
N ASP A 39 1.18 -13.44 6.59
CA ASP A 39 0.18 -13.56 7.64
C ASP A 39 -1.23 -13.30 7.10
N TYR A 40 -1.37 -12.31 6.20
CA TYR A 40 -2.62 -12.10 5.47
C TYR A 40 -2.37 -11.71 4.01
N LEU A 41 -3.19 -12.25 3.12
CA LEU A 41 -3.36 -11.78 1.75
C LEU A 41 -4.70 -11.04 1.64
N LEU A 42 -4.66 -9.81 1.12
CA LEU A 42 -5.84 -8.95 1.01
C LEU A 42 -6.47 -9.05 -0.36
N TYR A 43 -7.78 -9.29 -0.37
CA TYR A 43 -8.62 -9.24 -1.57
C TYR A 43 -9.64 -8.13 -1.46
N VAL A 44 -9.81 -7.37 -2.53
CA VAL A 44 -10.92 -6.42 -2.71
C VAL A 44 -11.51 -6.61 -4.10
N ASP A 45 -12.82 -6.58 -4.20
CA ASP A 45 -13.53 -6.74 -5.47
C ASP A 45 -13.02 -7.98 -6.25
N LYS A 46 -12.86 -9.10 -5.55
CA LYS A 46 -12.36 -10.40 -6.06
C LYS A 46 -10.89 -10.43 -6.52
N ARG A 47 -10.14 -9.36 -6.30
CA ARG A 47 -8.75 -9.23 -6.75
C ARG A 47 -7.79 -9.18 -5.56
N ALA A 48 -6.68 -9.91 -5.64
CA ALA A 48 -5.61 -9.79 -4.68
C ALA A 48 -4.91 -8.43 -4.86
N VAL A 49 -4.75 -7.67 -3.76
CA VAL A 49 -4.26 -6.28 -3.83
C VAL A 49 -3.09 -5.99 -2.91
N GLY A 50 -2.90 -6.79 -1.86
CA GLY A 50 -1.87 -6.48 -0.87
C GLY A 50 -1.61 -7.60 0.12
N VAL A 51 -0.60 -7.40 0.95
CA VAL A 51 -0.18 -8.32 2.01
C VAL A 51 -0.03 -7.60 3.34
N ILE A 52 -0.20 -8.37 4.42
CA ILE A 52 0.07 -7.91 5.78
C ILE A 52 1.05 -8.87 6.44
N GLU A 53 2.08 -8.32 7.07
CA GLU A 53 2.93 -8.98 8.05
C GLU A 53 2.53 -8.52 9.44
N ALA A 54 2.14 -9.44 10.30
CA ALA A 54 1.72 -9.18 11.67
C ALA A 54 2.80 -9.59 12.67
N LYS A 55 3.11 -8.71 13.60
CA LYS A 55 4.08 -8.97 14.66
C LYS A 55 3.41 -8.90 16.05
N PRO A 56 3.94 -9.60 17.04
CA PRO A 56 3.47 -9.49 18.41
C PRO A 56 3.41 -8.05 18.90
N SER A 57 2.47 -7.76 19.81
CA SER A 57 2.35 -6.44 20.42
C SER A 57 3.65 -6.03 21.11
N GLY A 58 4.07 -4.78 20.91
CA GLY A 58 5.33 -4.26 21.45
C GLY A 58 6.56 -4.53 20.60
N THR A 59 6.43 -5.26 19.49
CA THR A 59 7.52 -5.43 18.51
C THR A 59 7.69 -4.14 17.71
N THR A 60 8.92 -3.65 17.60
CA THR A 60 9.25 -2.54 16.70
C THR A 60 9.21 -3.00 15.25
N LEU A 61 8.50 -2.28 14.40
CA LEU A 61 8.34 -2.61 12.99
C LEU A 61 9.54 -2.20 12.12
N THR A 62 10.60 -1.64 12.71
CA THR A 62 11.82 -1.27 11.99
C THR A 62 12.46 -2.52 11.36
N GLY A 63 12.64 -2.51 10.04
CA GLY A 63 13.23 -3.62 9.29
C GLY A 63 12.27 -4.72 8.84
N VAL A 64 11.01 -4.71 9.26
CA VAL A 64 10.00 -5.70 8.86
C VAL A 64 9.61 -5.56 7.38
N HIS A 65 9.72 -4.36 6.81
CA HIS A 65 9.35 -4.07 5.42
C HIS A 65 10.04 -4.96 4.37
N TRP A 66 11.18 -5.57 4.70
CA TRP A 66 11.84 -6.55 3.83
C TRP A 66 10.99 -7.82 3.65
N GLN A 67 10.42 -8.36 4.72
CA GLN A 67 9.59 -9.57 4.66
C GLN A 67 8.30 -9.32 3.90
N SER A 68 7.59 -8.24 4.23
CA SER A 68 6.34 -7.87 3.56
C SER A 68 6.56 -7.56 2.06
N ALA A 69 7.69 -6.94 1.70
CA ALA A 69 8.06 -6.71 0.31
C ALA A 69 8.37 -8.02 -0.44
N MET A 70 8.99 -9.01 0.22
CA MET A 70 9.19 -10.35 -0.35
C MET A 70 7.85 -11.03 -0.64
N TYR A 71 6.90 -11.00 0.30
CA TYR A 71 5.58 -11.60 0.09
C TYR A 71 4.83 -10.93 -1.06
N ALA A 72 4.89 -9.61 -1.15
CA ALA A 72 4.27 -8.88 -2.25
C ALA A 72 4.80 -9.29 -3.64
N ALA A 73 6.07 -9.69 -3.73
CA ALA A 73 6.69 -10.18 -4.96
C ALA A 73 6.46 -11.68 -5.22
N GLY A 74 6.18 -12.45 -4.18
CA GLY A 74 6.04 -13.90 -4.23
C GLY A 74 4.61 -14.41 -4.39
N LEU A 75 3.72 -13.65 -5.03
CA LEU A 75 2.34 -14.08 -5.23
C LEU A 75 2.28 -15.30 -6.17
N PRO A 76 1.71 -16.45 -5.75
CA PRO A 76 1.58 -17.63 -6.58
C PRO A 76 0.81 -17.35 -7.88
N GLU A 77 1.21 -18.02 -8.95
CA GLU A 77 0.63 -17.85 -10.29
C GLU A 77 -0.89 -17.99 -10.30
N ALA A 78 -1.42 -18.92 -9.50
CA ALA A 78 -2.87 -19.13 -9.38
C ALA A 78 -3.64 -17.87 -8.93
N TYR A 79 -2.99 -16.93 -8.25
CA TYR A 79 -3.60 -15.68 -7.79
C TYR A 79 -3.26 -14.48 -8.67
N ARG A 80 -2.21 -14.57 -9.50
CA ARG A 80 -1.71 -13.45 -10.32
C ARG A 80 -2.71 -13.01 -11.39
N ALA A 81 -3.43 -13.94 -11.99
CA ALA A 81 -4.38 -13.65 -13.07
C ALA A 81 -5.49 -12.67 -12.67
N THR A 82 -5.83 -12.61 -11.39
CA THR A 82 -6.86 -11.70 -10.85
C THR A 82 -6.28 -10.65 -9.90
N ALA A 83 -4.96 -10.56 -9.78
CA ALA A 83 -4.33 -9.62 -8.87
C ALA A 83 -4.20 -8.22 -9.49
N VAL A 84 -4.16 -7.22 -8.63
CA VAL A 84 -3.67 -5.88 -8.96
C VAL A 84 -2.17 -5.91 -8.75
N LEU A 85 -1.40 -5.66 -9.80
CA LEU A 85 0.06 -5.69 -9.74
C LEU A 85 0.66 -4.36 -10.18
N LYS A 86 1.74 -3.97 -9.55
CA LYS A 86 2.65 -2.90 -9.96
C LYS A 86 4.06 -3.45 -9.97
N ASP A 87 4.70 -3.42 -11.15
CA ASP A 87 6.04 -3.98 -11.34
C ASP A 87 6.17 -5.43 -10.82
N ASP A 88 5.19 -6.28 -11.19
CA ASP A 88 5.05 -7.69 -10.78
C ASP A 88 4.84 -7.93 -9.28
N ARG A 89 4.46 -6.92 -8.52
CA ARG A 89 4.24 -7.00 -7.06
C ARG A 89 2.86 -6.50 -6.68
N LEU A 90 2.35 -7.03 -5.57
CA LEU A 90 1.17 -6.47 -4.93
C LEU A 90 1.47 -5.06 -4.42
N PRO A 91 0.64 -4.06 -4.74
CA PRO A 91 0.96 -2.67 -4.45
C PRO A 91 0.78 -2.28 -2.99
N PHE A 92 -0.10 -2.94 -2.23
CA PHE A 92 -0.40 -2.54 -0.86
C PHE A 92 0.29 -3.44 0.15
N ILE A 93 1.24 -2.88 0.88
CA ILE A 93 2.04 -3.61 1.86
C ILE A 93 1.77 -3.01 3.23
N PHE A 94 1.41 -3.88 4.17
CA PHE A 94 1.18 -3.51 5.56
C PHE A 94 2.08 -4.30 6.49
N GLU A 95 2.53 -3.63 7.53
CA GLU A 95 3.23 -4.19 8.67
C GLU A 95 2.50 -3.74 9.91
N ALA A 96 2.09 -4.66 10.75
CA ALA A 96 1.26 -4.36 11.90
C ALA A 96 1.77 -5.03 13.17
N SER A 97 1.65 -4.34 14.29
CA SER A 97 1.76 -4.89 15.62
C SER A 97 0.49 -4.54 16.41
N GLY A 98 0.41 -4.98 17.67
CA GLY A 98 -0.73 -4.58 18.52
C GLY A 98 -0.81 -3.07 18.81
N THR A 99 0.25 -2.31 18.53
CA THR A 99 0.39 -0.90 18.91
C THR A 99 0.56 0.05 17.74
N GLU A 100 0.98 -0.44 16.60
CA GLU A 100 1.21 0.40 15.42
C GLU A 100 0.98 -0.35 14.12
N THR A 101 0.62 0.40 13.08
CA THR A 101 0.44 -0.11 11.72
C THR A 101 1.21 0.78 10.76
N HIS A 102 1.99 0.16 9.89
CA HIS A 102 2.72 0.80 8.82
C HIS A 102 2.13 0.40 7.46
N TYR A 103 2.18 1.30 6.51
CA TYR A 103 1.62 1.14 5.18
C TYR A 103 2.55 1.66 4.11
N THR A 104 2.71 0.89 3.05
CA THR A 104 3.40 1.27 1.81
C THR A 104 2.44 1.17 0.64
N ASN A 105 2.35 2.23 -0.17
CA ASN A 105 1.62 2.23 -1.43
C ASN A 105 2.62 2.11 -2.60
N GLY A 106 2.66 0.97 -3.26
CA GLY A 106 3.54 0.69 -4.39
C GLY A 106 3.26 1.55 -5.64
N PHE A 107 2.09 2.18 -5.73
CA PHE A 107 1.77 3.12 -6.82
C PHE A 107 2.39 4.51 -6.64
N ASP A 108 2.92 4.84 -5.47
CA ASP A 108 3.60 6.12 -5.27
C ASP A 108 4.92 6.18 -6.07
N PRO A 109 5.37 7.35 -6.55
CA PRO A 109 6.62 7.50 -7.32
C PRO A 109 7.87 7.01 -6.58
N ASN A 110 7.89 7.21 -5.27
CA ASN A 110 8.89 6.70 -4.35
C ASN A 110 8.19 6.01 -3.18
N PRO A 111 7.80 4.72 -3.33
CA PRO A 111 7.07 4.02 -2.29
C PRO A 111 7.87 4.00 -0.98
N ARG A 112 7.26 4.47 0.10
CA ARG A 112 7.86 4.48 1.44
C ARG A 112 6.84 4.05 2.48
N THR A 113 7.32 3.32 3.46
CA THR A 113 6.55 2.91 4.62
C THR A 113 6.19 4.12 5.49
N ARG A 114 4.93 4.19 5.91
CA ARG A 114 4.39 5.25 6.77
C ARG A 114 3.57 4.66 7.88
N LYS A 115 3.67 5.24 9.05
CA LYS A 115 2.73 4.94 10.13
C LYS A 115 1.34 5.47 9.79
N ILE A 116 0.33 4.63 10.00
CA ILE A 116 -1.08 4.97 9.88
C ILE A 116 -1.80 4.65 11.20
N PHE A 117 -2.93 5.30 11.43
CA PHE A 117 -3.70 5.10 12.68
C PHE A 117 -4.55 3.84 12.62
N ASN A 118 -5.21 3.61 11.48
CA ASN A 118 -6.11 2.47 11.27
C ASN A 118 -5.83 1.83 9.92
N PHE A 119 -6.17 0.55 9.77
CA PHE A 119 -6.22 -0.07 8.45
C PHE A 119 -7.23 0.65 7.56
N PRO A 120 -6.91 0.87 6.27
CA PRO A 120 -7.88 1.38 5.32
C PRO A 120 -8.99 0.35 5.11
N GLN A 121 -10.19 0.86 4.83
CA GLN A 121 -11.32 0.03 4.44
C GLN A 121 -11.06 -0.62 3.07
N PRO A 122 -11.67 -1.78 2.77
CA PRO A 122 -11.56 -2.45 1.48
C PRO A 122 -11.86 -1.51 0.30
N GLU A 123 -12.92 -0.71 0.41
CA GLU A 123 -13.35 0.26 -0.62
C GLU A 123 -12.29 1.32 -0.92
N THR A 124 -11.53 1.70 0.11
CA THR A 124 -10.43 2.67 -0.06
C THR A 124 -9.32 2.09 -0.91
N LEU A 125 -8.89 0.86 -0.64
CA LEU A 125 -7.87 0.19 -1.45
C LEU A 125 -8.36 -0.09 -2.87
N ALA A 126 -9.62 -0.52 -3.03
CA ALA A 126 -10.23 -0.72 -4.33
C ALA A 126 -10.26 0.58 -5.17
N ARG A 127 -10.61 1.70 -4.54
CA ARG A 127 -10.60 3.01 -5.21
C ARG A 127 -9.19 3.41 -5.63
N ILE A 128 -8.20 3.27 -4.76
CA ILE A 128 -6.80 3.58 -5.07
C ILE A 128 -6.31 2.72 -6.25
N ALA A 129 -6.63 1.42 -6.25
CA ALA A 129 -6.25 0.52 -7.32
C ALA A 129 -6.89 0.91 -8.67
N ARG A 130 -8.21 1.18 -8.68
CA ARG A 130 -8.91 1.63 -9.88
C ARG A 130 -8.39 2.98 -10.39
N ASP A 131 -8.14 3.93 -9.49
CA ASP A 131 -7.58 5.23 -9.86
C ASP A 131 -6.19 5.08 -10.49
N ALA A 132 -5.37 4.16 -9.98
CA ALA A 132 -4.04 3.87 -10.51
C ALA A 132 -4.11 3.21 -11.90
N GLU A 133 -5.02 2.25 -12.09
CA GLU A 133 -5.23 1.59 -13.38
C GLU A 133 -5.80 2.55 -14.44
N ALA A 134 -6.67 3.46 -14.04
CA ALA A 134 -7.24 4.48 -14.94
C ALA A 134 -6.22 5.58 -15.32
N ASN A 135 -5.17 5.78 -14.52
CA ASN A 135 -4.18 6.83 -14.71
C ASN A 135 -2.76 6.28 -14.54
N PRO A 136 -2.26 5.42 -15.43
CA PRO A 136 -0.98 4.73 -15.25
C PRO A 136 0.23 5.68 -15.17
N ASP A 137 0.18 6.84 -15.85
CA ASP A 137 1.26 7.84 -15.82
C ASP A 137 1.28 8.67 -14.53
N ALA A 138 0.15 8.74 -13.82
CA ALA A 138 0.00 9.49 -12.57
C ALA A 138 -0.95 8.75 -11.61
N PRO A 139 -0.57 7.53 -11.16
CA PRO A 139 -1.48 6.60 -10.48
C PRO A 139 -1.94 7.08 -9.10
N THR A 140 -1.19 7.96 -8.47
CA THR A 140 -1.54 8.53 -7.15
C THR A 140 -1.54 10.05 -7.20
N TRP A 141 -2.18 10.68 -6.20
CA TRP A 141 -2.11 12.13 -6.07
C TRP A 141 -0.65 12.63 -5.92
N ARG A 142 0.24 11.83 -5.29
CA ARG A 142 1.67 12.14 -5.20
C ARG A 142 2.36 12.10 -6.56
N ALA A 143 2.01 11.14 -7.40
CA ALA A 143 2.49 11.09 -8.78
C ALA A 143 2.01 12.31 -9.57
N ARG A 144 0.75 12.72 -9.36
CA ARG A 144 0.21 13.94 -10.00
C ARG A 144 0.95 15.20 -9.56
N VAL A 145 1.20 15.36 -8.26
CA VAL A 145 2.00 16.47 -7.73
C VAL A 145 3.43 16.42 -8.25
N HIS A 146 4.03 15.22 -8.29
CA HIS A 146 5.38 15.05 -8.84
C HIS A 146 5.48 15.46 -10.32
N ASN A 147 4.45 15.19 -11.09
CA ASN A 147 4.38 15.49 -12.52
C ASN A 147 3.86 16.90 -12.81
N MET A 148 3.45 17.66 -11.79
CA MET A 148 3.03 19.05 -11.99
C MET A 148 4.23 19.90 -12.48
N PRO A 149 4.01 20.77 -13.47
CA PRO A 149 5.04 21.73 -13.84
C PRO A 149 5.38 22.61 -12.63
N PRO A 150 6.65 23.02 -12.48
CA PRO A 150 7.05 23.91 -11.40
C PRO A 150 6.18 25.17 -11.40
N TYR A 151 5.80 25.63 -10.21
CA TYR A 151 5.06 26.88 -10.09
C TYR A 151 5.91 28.04 -10.55
N ASP A 152 5.64 28.53 -11.73
CA ASP A 152 6.34 29.65 -12.33
C ASP A 152 5.53 30.95 -12.17
N ASN A 153 5.61 31.54 -10.98
CA ASN A 153 5.05 32.85 -10.72
C ASN A 153 6.17 33.90 -10.70
N TYR A 154 6.24 34.68 -11.77
CA TYR A 154 7.27 35.70 -11.94
C TYR A 154 7.18 36.82 -10.88
N ASP A 155 6.03 37.01 -10.25
CA ASP A 155 5.78 38.04 -9.24
C ASP A 155 6.28 37.66 -7.83
N LEU A 156 6.67 36.38 -7.62
CA LEU A 156 7.21 35.99 -6.33
C LEU A 156 8.66 36.43 -6.14
N ARG A 157 8.97 36.85 -4.90
CA ARG A 157 10.36 37.12 -4.50
C ARG A 157 11.20 35.83 -4.60
N PRO A 158 12.51 35.92 -4.87
CA PRO A 158 13.37 34.72 -5.02
C PRO A 158 13.26 33.71 -3.86
N ALA A 159 13.23 34.20 -2.62
CA ALA A 159 13.07 33.35 -1.44
C ALA A 159 11.74 32.60 -1.42
N SER A 160 10.66 33.23 -1.88
CA SER A 160 9.34 32.59 -1.97
C SER A 160 9.30 31.54 -3.07
N LYS A 161 9.97 31.74 -4.19
CA LYS A 161 10.11 30.73 -5.26
C LYS A 161 10.83 29.47 -4.74
N VAL A 162 11.92 29.65 -3.99
CA VAL A 162 12.66 28.55 -3.36
C VAL A 162 11.77 27.80 -2.38
N ALA A 163 11.01 28.53 -1.55
CA ALA A 163 10.09 27.91 -0.56
C ALA A 163 8.97 27.11 -1.24
N VAL A 164 8.35 27.64 -2.30
CA VAL A 164 7.31 26.92 -3.06
C VAL A 164 7.89 25.66 -3.69
N GLY A 165 9.02 25.74 -4.37
CA GLY A 165 9.68 24.58 -4.97
C GLY A 165 10.08 23.51 -3.94
N ALA A 166 10.52 23.92 -2.75
CA ALA A 166 10.82 22.99 -1.66
C ALA A 166 9.56 22.29 -1.12
N ILE A 167 8.42 23.00 -1.04
CA ILE A 167 7.12 22.42 -0.64
C ILE A 167 6.65 21.43 -1.69
N GLU A 168 6.67 21.76 -2.97
CA GLU A 168 6.29 20.87 -4.06
C GLU A 168 7.15 19.61 -4.06
N ALA A 169 8.47 19.73 -3.94
CA ALA A 169 9.38 18.60 -3.83
C ALA A 169 9.11 17.74 -2.59
N SER A 170 8.82 18.36 -1.44
CA SER A 170 8.47 17.66 -0.21
C SER A 170 7.16 16.90 -0.32
N LEU A 171 6.13 17.48 -0.93
CA LEU A 171 4.83 16.83 -1.13
C LEU A 171 4.92 15.67 -2.11
N SER A 172 5.70 15.78 -3.17
CA SER A 172 5.87 14.71 -4.16
C SER A 172 6.79 13.59 -3.69
N ALA A 173 7.95 13.94 -3.12
CA ALA A 173 9.02 13.01 -2.76
C ALA A 173 8.94 12.48 -1.33
N GLN A 174 8.11 13.07 -0.45
CA GLN A 174 8.06 12.74 0.98
C GLN A 174 9.43 12.74 1.68
N GLN A 175 10.24 13.72 1.38
CA GLN A 175 11.42 13.94 2.20
C GLN A 175 10.96 14.40 3.58
N HIS A 176 11.08 13.53 4.58
CA HIS A 176 10.99 13.98 5.95
C HIS A 176 12.10 14.98 6.18
N SER A 177 11.74 16.23 6.46
CA SER A 177 12.66 17.14 7.16
C SER A 177 13.00 16.46 8.49
N ARG A 178 14.27 16.22 8.69
CA ARG A 178 14.84 15.76 9.98
C ARG A 178 14.66 16.84 11.03
#